data_078abee383749b1f7cf0f333a80e7365
#
_entry.id   078abee383749b1f7cf0f333a80e7365
#
_cell.length_a   1.000
_cell.length_b   1.000
_cell.length_c   1.000
_cell.angle_alpha   90.00
_cell.angle_beta   90.00
_cell.angle_gamma   90.00
#
_symmetry.space_group_name_H-M   'P 1'
#
loop_
_entity.id
_entity.type
_entity.pdbx_description
1 polymer ?
#
loop_
_entity_poly.entity_id
_entity_poly.type
_entity_poly.pdbx_seq_one_letter_code
_entity_poly.pdbx_strand_id
1 'polypeptide(L)'
;MSHLIRPSFSLLFLVLLISNLLIACAPAPNPETDTPDPNETYWLNMDTDYPVPADPPEGLPAEEGKPVKVILLLGQSNATGSSINAYLRDNIGEEAYAIYEAGFESVRINYCLDDHNATSGGQFVPVDMTCGATNGFFGPEVGMAEVLSEAYPDETVYILKYTMSGYSLHHHWLCAGQRGSIYEACMAFVMTHLDNLRANGVDPRVGVICWMQGESDTTDFKASHYYDNQVAFASYLREDLSDYAAEGGIHFVDAGISNSPYCEPAYPAINAAKERFSALSPLNHYFSTIDLGFTIHKEPEGDPDWGHYDSVCELELGRVFGRMAVEVMGGE
;
A
#
# COMPACT_ATOMS: atom_id res chain seq x y z
N MET A 1 -56.10 6.78 -36.72
CA MET A 1 -56.34 6.10 -35.45
C MET A 1 -55.45 4.89 -35.41
N SER A 2 -54.30 4.97 -34.78
CA SER A 2 -53.49 3.81 -34.37
C SER A 2 -52.35 4.35 -33.47
N HIS A 3 -52.47 4.13 -32.21
CA HIS A 3 -51.48 4.45 -31.18
C HIS A 3 -50.33 3.44 -31.27
N LEU A 4 -49.11 3.92 -31.61
CA LEU A 4 -47.88 3.17 -31.51
C LEU A 4 -47.29 3.42 -30.11
N ILE A 5 -47.31 2.36 -29.28
CA ILE A 5 -46.65 2.28 -27.99
C ILE A 5 -45.16 2.06 -28.25
N ARG A 6 -44.33 2.96 -27.76
CA ARG A 6 -42.86 2.79 -27.72
C ARG A 6 -42.50 1.92 -26.49
N PRO A 7 -41.69 0.87 -26.61
CA PRO A 7 -41.12 0.21 -25.47
C PRO A 7 -40.00 1.04 -24.86
N SER A 8 -40.05 1.25 -23.54
CA SER A 8 -39.00 1.86 -22.73
C SER A 8 -37.81 0.89 -22.60
N PHE A 9 -36.69 1.28 -23.22
CA PHE A 9 -35.38 0.71 -22.90
C PHE A 9 -34.85 1.41 -21.62
N SER A 10 -35.13 0.86 -20.49
CA SER A 10 -34.50 1.29 -19.22
C SER A 10 -34.76 0.25 -18.14
N LEU A 11 -34.17 -0.93 -18.26
CA LEU A 11 -34.08 -1.89 -17.14
C LEU A 11 -33.02 -2.99 -17.34
N LEU A 12 -31.98 -2.76 -18.14
CA LEU A 12 -30.95 -3.79 -18.34
C LEU A 12 -29.50 -3.31 -18.02
N PHE A 13 -29.34 -2.09 -17.51
CA PHE A 13 -28.01 -1.57 -17.14
C PHE A 13 -27.77 -1.51 -15.62
N LEU A 14 -28.78 -1.84 -14.82
CA LEU A 14 -28.67 -1.74 -13.33
C LEU A 14 -28.36 -3.09 -12.64
N VAL A 15 -28.24 -4.19 -13.38
CA VAL A 15 -28.01 -5.52 -12.79
C VAL A 15 -26.55 -5.99 -12.94
N LEU A 16 -25.74 -5.32 -13.76
CA LEU A 16 -24.33 -5.68 -13.95
C LEU A 16 -23.34 -4.87 -13.10
N LEU A 17 -23.80 -3.84 -12.39
CA LEU A 17 -22.96 -3.05 -11.47
C LEU A 17 -23.02 -3.53 -10.02
N ILE A 18 -23.94 -4.44 -9.68
CA ILE A 18 -24.10 -4.95 -8.29
C ILE A 18 -23.32 -6.26 -8.05
N SER A 19 -22.82 -6.91 -9.09
CA SER A 19 -22.11 -8.19 -8.93
C SER A 19 -20.61 -8.08 -8.70
N ASN A 20 -19.99 -6.90 -8.81
CA ASN A 20 -18.57 -6.70 -8.55
C ASN A 20 -18.25 -5.91 -7.27
N LEU A 21 -19.27 -5.50 -6.51
CA LEU A 21 -19.09 -4.79 -5.23
C LEU A 21 -19.10 -5.71 -4.00
N LEU A 22 -19.07 -7.03 -4.19
CA LEU A 22 -19.07 -8.02 -3.11
C LEU A 22 -17.72 -8.72 -2.89
N ILE A 23 -16.63 -8.12 -3.37
CA ILE A 23 -15.29 -8.61 -3.01
C ILE A 23 -14.65 -7.54 -2.15
N ALA A 24 -14.76 -7.72 -0.84
CA ALA A 24 -13.82 -7.40 0.19
C ALA A 24 -14.43 -6.81 1.48
N CYS A 25 -15.50 -7.35 1.97
CA CYS A 25 -15.69 -7.33 3.42
C CYS A 25 -15.77 -8.77 3.84
N ALA A 26 -14.68 -9.32 4.35
CA ALA A 26 -14.79 -10.48 5.22
C ALA A 26 -15.79 -10.10 6.32
N PRO A 27 -16.76 -10.97 6.67
CA PRO A 27 -17.70 -10.71 7.76
C PRO A 27 -16.89 -10.33 9.00
N ALA A 28 -17.35 -9.33 9.76
CA ALA A 28 -16.73 -8.96 11.02
C ALA A 28 -16.45 -10.23 11.84
N PRO A 29 -15.24 -10.38 12.40
CA PRO A 29 -14.85 -11.59 13.11
C PRO A 29 -15.87 -11.87 14.23
N ASN A 30 -16.37 -13.09 14.27
CA ASN A 30 -17.25 -13.53 15.34
C ASN A 30 -16.40 -13.72 16.60
N PRO A 31 -16.56 -12.93 17.67
CA PRO A 31 -15.70 -12.99 18.84
C PRO A 31 -15.73 -14.34 19.58
N GLU A 32 -16.67 -15.24 19.26
CA GLU A 32 -16.78 -16.56 19.88
C GLU A 32 -15.99 -17.68 19.17
N THR A 33 -15.40 -17.41 17.99
CA THR A 33 -14.69 -18.44 17.21
C THR A 33 -13.20 -18.20 17.03
N ASP A 34 -12.66 -17.09 17.51
CA ASP A 34 -11.27 -16.69 17.30
C ASP A 34 -10.30 -17.17 18.41
N THR A 35 -10.51 -18.37 18.94
CA THR A 35 -9.41 -19.10 19.54
C THR A 35 -8.66 -19.79 18.43
N PRO A 36 -7.45 -19.36 18.05
CA PRO A 36 -6.70 -19.99 16.98
C PRO A 36 -6.50 -21.46 17.36
N ASP A 37 -6.88 -22.37 16.45
CA ASP A 37 -6.38 -23.72 16.53
C ASP A 37 -4.84 -23.63 16.40
N PRO A 38 -4.05 -24.02 17.41
CA PRO A 38 -2.59 -23.99 17.31
C PRO A 38 -2.05 -24.87 16.18
N ASN A 39 -2.89 -25.66 15.51
CA ASN A 39 -2.56 -26.48 14.34
C ASN A 39 -3.08 -25.88 13.03
N GLU A 40 -3.77 -24.73 13.05
CA GLU A 40 -4.24 -24.08 11.83
C GLU A 40 -3.04 -23.42 11.14
N THR A 41 -2.64 -23.98 10.01
CA THR A 41 -1.60 -23.40 9.17
C THR A 41 -2.25 -22.38 8.24
N TYR A 42 -1.98 -21.10 8.47
CA TYR A 42 -2.48 -19.98 7.64
C TYR A 42 -1.63 -19.76 6.38
N TRP A 43 -1.11 -20.86 5.81
CA TRP A 43 -0.36 -20.80 4.56
C TRP A 43 -1.32 -20.66 3.38
N LEU A 44 -1.16 -19.55 2.66
CA LEU A 44 -1.85 -19.30 1.40
C LEU A 44 -1.02 -19.89 0.25
N ASN A 45 -1.69 -20.27 -0.80
CA ASN A 45 -1.01 -20.62 -2.05
C ASN A 45 -0.86 -19.34 -2.87
N MET A 46 0.26 -18.65 -2.65
CA MET A 46 0.58 -17.39 -3.33
C MET A 46 1.32 -17.66 -4.63
N ASP A 47 1.05 -16.85 -5.64
CA ASP A 47 1.89 -16.81 -6.84
C ASP A 47 3.19 -16.07 -6.52
N THR A 48 4.31 -16.66 -6.88
CA THR A 48 5.66 -16.09 -6.69
C THR A 48 6.41 -15.90 -8.01
N ASP A 49 5.73 -16.06 -9.13
CA ASP A 49 6.31 -15.88 -10.48
C ASP A 49 5.93 -14.47 -11.00
N TYR A 50 6.90 -13.58 -10.98
CA TYR A 50 6.70 -12.18 -11.37
C TYR A 50 7.36 -11.91 -12.72
N PRO A 51 6.60 -11.35 -13.69
CA PRO A 51 7.13 -11.09 -15.02
C PRO A 51 8.20 -10.00 -14.98
N VAL A 52 9.28 -10.25 -15.73
CA VAL A 52 10.32 -9.25 -16.03
C VAL A 52 10.17 -8.86 -17.49
N PRO A 53 9.89 -7.59 -17.80
CA PRO A 53 9.79 -7.11 -19.18
C PRO A 53 11.09 -7.30 -19.94
N ALA A 54 10.99 -7.52 -21.26
CA ALA A 54 12.17 -7.65 -22.13
C ALA A 54 12.88 -6.30 -22.35
N ASP A 55 12.12 -5.21 -22.30
CA ASP A 55 12.66 -3.85 -22.43
C ASP A 55 13.16 -3.33 -21.09
N PRO A 56 14.25 -2.58 -21.05
CA PRO A 56 14.73 -1.94 -19.83
C PRO A 56 13.68 -1.03 -19.18
N PRO A 57 13.70 -0.89 -17.84
CA PRO A 57 12.88 0.12 -17.16
C PRO A 57 13.18 1.52 -17.71
N GLU A 58 12.13 2.32 -17.87
CA GLU A 58 12.30 3.72 -18.26
C GLU A 58 12.85 4.57 -17.11
N GLY A 59 13.47 5.70 -17.44
CA GLY A 59 14.02 6.64 -16.45
C GLY A 59 15.32 6.21 -15.80
N LEU A 60 15.97 5.13 -16.28
CA LEU A 60 17.27 4.72 -15.77
C LEU A 60 18.33 5.80 -16.05
N PRO A 61 19.24 6.10 -15.10
CA PRO A 61 20.36 7.00 -15.35
C PRO A 61 21.28 6.42 -16.40
N ALA A 62 21.86 7.29 -17.22
CA ALA A 62 22.79 6.88 -18.29
C ALA A 62 24.16 6.38 -17.76
N GLU A 63 24.50 6.71 -16.53
CA GLU A 63 25.75 6.31 -15.88
C GLU A 63 25.61 4.90 -15.29
N GLU A 64 26.46 3.97 -15.77
CA GLU A 64 26.45 2.59 -15.27
C GLU A 64 26.88 2.53 -13.80
N GLY A 65 26.16 1.73 -13.00
CA GLY A 65 26.40 1.55 -11.57
C GLY A 65 25.96 2.74 -10.70
N LYS A 66 25.29 3.74 -11.28
CA LYS A 66 24.76 4.87 -10.49
C LYS A 66 23.72 4.36 -9.47
N PRO A 67 23.84 4.74 -8.19
CA PRO A 67 22.81 4.44 -7.20
C PRO A 67 21.46 5.08 -7.59
N VAL A 68 20.39 4.33 -7.46
CA VAL A 68 19.01 4.81 -7.61
C VAL A 68 18.22 4.57 -6.34
N LYS A 69 17.38 5.53 -5.98
CA LYS A 69 16.54 5.45 -4.78
C LYS A 69 15.37 4.49 -5.02
N VAL A 70 15.20 3.53 -4.11
CA VAL A 70 14.06 2.60 -4.11
C VAL A 70 13.31 2.72 -2.79
N ILE A 71 11.99 2.81 -2.88
CA ILE A 71 11.05 2.83 -1.76
C ILE A 71 10.18 1.59 -1.86
N LEU A 72 9.96 0.90 -0.74
CA LEU A 72 8.95 -0.15 -0.66
C LEU A 72 7.67 0.43 -0.05
N LEU A 73 6.53 0.23 -0.71
CA LEU A 73 5.20 0.55 -0.18
C LEU A 73 4.46 -0.76 0.06
N LEU A 74 4.32 -1.12 1.32
CA LEU A 74 3.80 -2.42 1.74
C LEU A 74 2.60 -2.23 2.68
N GLY A 75 1.70 -3.21 2.71
CA GLY A 75 0.59 -3.18 3.65
C GLY A 75 -0.67 -3.89 3.18
N GLN A 76 -1.81 -3.39 3.64
CA GLN A 76 -3.14 -3.89 3.27
C GLN A 76 -3.95 -2.83 2.50
N SER A 77 -5.26 -2.89 2.51
CA SER A 77 -6.16 -2.12 1.63
C SER A 77 -5.91 -0.60 1.60
N ASN A 78 -5.57 0.04 2.73
CA ASN A 78 -5.18 1.45 2.75
C ASN A 78 -3.79 1.70 2.12
N ALA A 79 -2.93 0.69 1.97
CA ALA A 79 -1.73 0.77 1.14
C ALA A 79 -2.02 0.36 -0.31
N THR A 80 -2.98 -0.57 -0.54
CA THR A 80 -3.43 -0.97 -1.88
C THR A 80 -4.01 0.21 -2.66
N GLY A 81 -4.75 1.08 -1.97
CA GLY A 81 -5.41 2.23 -2.55
C GLY A 81 -6.87 1.93 -2.88
N SER A 82 -7.71 2.10 -1.87
CA SER A 82 -9.16 1.88 -1.94
C SER A 82 -9.97 3.17 -1.95
N SER A 83 -9.31 4.33 -2.06
CA SER A 83 -9.98 5.64 -2.13
C SER A 83 -10.37 6.00 -3.56
N ILE A 84 -11.54 6.62 -3.72
CA ILE A 84 -12.17 6.81 -5.03
C ILE A 84 -11.70 8.11 -5.67
N ASN A 85 -11.20 8.03 -6.91
CA ASN A 85 -10.71 9.17 -7.69
C ASN A 85 -11.73 10.30 -7.83
N ALA A 86 -13.01 9.95 -8.05
CA ALA A 86 -14.06 10.94 -8.24
C ALA A 86 -14.28 11.81 -6.99
N TYR A 87 -14.20 11.22 -5.79
CA TYR A 87 -14.32 12.00 -4.56
C TYR A 87 -13.13 12.93 -4.35
N LEU A 88 -11.92 12.49 -4.66
CA LEU A 88 -10.77 13.38 -4.62
C LEU A 88 -10.97 14.57 -5.56
N ARG A 89 -11.39 14.33 -6.80
CA ARG A 89 -11.67 15.37 -7.79
C ARG A 89 -12.71 16.36 -7.29
N ASP A 90 -13.81 15.87 -6.72
CA ASP A 90 -14.89 16.72 -6.17
C ASP A 90 -14.41 17.56 -4.98
N ASN A 91 -13.55 16.99 -4.14
CA ASN A 91 -13.04 17.65 -2.93
C ASN A 91 -11.98 18.73 -3.21
N ILE A 92 -11.06 18.48 -4.16
CA ILE A 92 -9.95 19.41 -4.45
C ILE A 92 -10.17 20.27 -5.70
N GLY A 93 -11.15 19.92 -6.52
CA GLY A 93 -11.50 20.60 -7.78
C GLY A 93 -10.66 20.14 -8.97
N GLU A 94 -11.23 20.32 -10.19
CA GLU A 94 -10.66 19.85 -11.47
C GLU A 94 -9.23 20.34 -11.72
N GLU A 95 -8.93 21.60 -11.42
CA GLU A 95 -7.61 22.20 -11.69
C GLU A 95 -6.51 21.54 -10.83
N ALA A 96 -6.78 21.33 -9.54
CA ALA A 96 -5.83 20.66 -8.64
C ALA A 96 -5.73 19.15 -8.97
N TYR A 97 -6.85 18.51 -9.32
CA TYR A 97 -6.90 17.10 -9.66
C TYR A 97 -6.12 16.77 -10.96
N ALA A 98 -6.11 17.68 -11.93
CA ALA A 98 -5.42 17.48 -13.22
C ALA A 98 -3.92 17.19 -13.05
N ILE A 99 -3.28 17.62 -11.97
CA ILE A 99 -1.87 17.33 -11.69
C ILE A 99 -1.68 15.83 -11.45
N TYR A 100 -2.55 15.21 -10.67
CA TYR A 100 -2.50 13.79 -10.35
C TYR A 100 -2.93 12.91 -11.53
N GLU A 101 -3.89 13.38 -12.34
CA GLU A 101 -4.32 12.70 -13.57
C GLU A 101 -3.21 12.71 -14.63
N ALA A 102 -2.40 13.78 -14.69
CA ALA A 102 -1.23 13.85 -15.57
C ALA A 102 -0.11 12.91 -15.15
N GLY A 103 -0.03 12.56 -13.85
CA GLY A 103 0.98 11.68 -13.29
C GLY A 103 2.35 12.34 -13.09
N PHE A 104 3.27 11.56 -12.54
CA PHE A 104 4.60 11.99 -12.10
C PHE A 104 5.68 11.18 -12.81
N GLU A 105 6.21 11.67 -13.92
CA GLU A 105 7.18 10.97 -14.77
C GLU A 105 8.48 10.59 -14.06
N SER A 106 8.94 11.40 -13.10
CA SER A 106 10.17 11.14 -12.33
C SER A 106 9.99 10.15 -11.17
N VAL A 107 8.75 9.72 -10.88
CA VAL A 107 8.48 8.70 -9.87
C VAL A 107 7.87 7.49 -10.54
N ARG A 108 8.61 6.40 -10.56
CA ARG A 108 8.24 5.18 -11.26
C ARG A 108 7.81 4.10 -10.28
N ILE A 109 6.68 3.48 -10.53
CA ILE A 109 6.14 2.43 -9.67
C ILE A 109 5.99 1.11 -10.42
N ASN A 110 6.42 0.03 -9.77
CA ASN A 110 6.04 -1.32 -10.14
C ASN A 110 5.21 -1.89 -8.99
N TYR A 111 4.06 -2.45 -9.31
CA TYR A 111 3.14 -2.90 -8.28
C TYR A 111 2.52 -4.27 -8.57
N CYS A 112 2.28 -5.01 -7.49
CA CYS A 112 1.46 -6.21 -7.44
C CYS A 112 0.51 -6.10 -6.25
N LEU A 113 -0.78 -6.05 -6.49
CA LEU A 113 -1.83 -5.83 -5.52
C LEU A 113 -2.75 -7.06 -5.46
N ASP A 114 -3.06 -7.51 -4.24
CA ASP A 114 -4.03 -8.55 -3.95
C ASP A 114 -3.82 -9.82 -4.81
N ASP A 115 -2.60 -10.38 -4.72
CA ASP A 115 -2.21 -11.60 -5.41
C ASP A 115 -2.48 -11.54 -6.93
N HIS A 116 -1.86 -10.54 -7.60
CA HIS A 116 -1.98 -10.27 -9.04
C HIS A 116 -3.37 -9.78 -9.53
N ASN A 117 -4.29 -9.41 -8.63
CA ASN A 117 -5.57 -8.83 -9.04
C ASN A 117 -5.39 -7.52 -9.82
N ALA A 118 -4.40 -6.68 -9.42
CA ALA A 118 -3.95 -5.54 -10.20
C ALA A 118 -2.42 -5.49 -10.20
N THR A 119 -1.81 -5.31 -11.38
CA THR A 119 -0.35 -5.27 -11.54
C THR A 119 0.06 -4.30 -12.64
N SER A 120 1.29 -3.79 -12.56
CA SER A 120 1.93 -3.07 -13.66
C SER A 120 2.54 -4.02 -14.72
N GLY A 121 2.34 -5.34 -14.60
CA GLY A 121 2.93 -6.33 -15.51
C GLY A 121 4.46 -6.40 -15.41
N GLY A 122 5.03 -6.06 -14.26
CA GLY A 122 6.48 -6.00 -14.02
C GLY A 122 7.15 -4.72 -14.55
N GLN A 123 6.39 -3.79 -15.13
CA GLN A 123 6.88 -2.51 -15.63
C GLN A 123 7.01 -1.48 -14.51
N PHE A 124 8.02 -0.63 -14.58
CA PHE A 124 8.05 0.60 -13.80
C PHE A 124 7.35 1.72 -14.59
N VAL A 125 6.09 1.96 -14.25
CA VAL A 125 5.24 2.99 -14.90
C VAL A 125 5.28 4.30 -14.12
N PRO A 126 4.98 5.47 -14.72
CA PRO A 126 4.77 6.70 -13.96
C PRO A 126 3.67 6.51 -12.92
N VAL A 127 3.82 7.13 -11.75
CA VAL A 127 2.73 7.14 -10.77
C VAL A 127 1.65 8.09 -11.23
N ASP A 128 0.43 7.59 -11.31
CA ASP A 128 -0.78 8.36 -11.61
C ASP A 128 -1.99 7.82 -10.84
N MET A 129 -3.20 8.31 -11.17
CA MET A 129 -4.46 7.93 -10.52
C MET A 129 -4.96 6.52 -10.88
N THR A 130 -4.16 5.69 -11.55
CA THR A 130 -4.54 4.31 -11.96
C THR A 130 -3.81 3.21 -11.19
N CYS A 131 -2.95 3.57 -10.23
CA CYS A 131 -2.11 2.63 -9.47
C CYS A 131 -2.78 2.05 -8.21
N GLY A 132 -4.10 2.23 -8.04
CA GLY A 132 -4.88 1.70 -6.92
C GLY A 132 -5.45 0.30 -7.14
N ALA A 133 -6.32 -0.14 -6.23
CA ALA A 133 -6.89 -1.49 -6.18
C ALA A 133 -7.59 -1.92 -7.47
N THR A 134 -8.24 -0.98 -8.15
CA THR A 134 -8.91 -1.18 -9.45
C THR A 134 -9.09 0.17 -10.13
N ASN A 135 -9.55 0.14 -11.39
CA ASN A 135 -9.81 1.37 -12.14
C ASN A 135 -10.78 2.31 -11.40
N GLY A 136 -10.39 3.56 -11.25
CA GLY A 136 -11.16 4.58 -10.51
C GLY A 136 -10.80 4.69 -9.03
N PHE A 137 -9.79 3.94 -8.58
CA PHE A 137 -9.25 4.01 -7.21
C PHE A 137 -7.77 4.41 -7.24
N PHE A 138 -7.33 5.03 -6.16
CA PHE A 138 -5.93 5.39 -5.93
C PHE A 138 -5.51 5.10 -4.49
N GLY A 139 -4.22 5.11 -4.25
CA GLY A 139 -3.62 4.90 -2.94
C GLY A 139 -2.57 5.95 -2.59
N PRO A 140 -1.82 5.70 -1.51
CA PRO A 140 -0.86 6.67 -0.99
C PRO A 140 0.32 6.95 -1.95
N GLU A 141 0.58 6.08 -2.94
CA GLU A 141 1.64 6.30 -3.94
C GLU A 141 1.48 7.65 -4.66
N VAL A 142 0.25 8.11 -4.86
CA VAL A 142 -0.02 9.37 -5.57
C VAL A 142 0.49 10.58 -4.78
N GLY A 143 0.17 10.66 -3.49
CA GLY A 143 0.69 11.71 -2.60
C GLY A 143 2.19 11.58 -2.35
N MET A 144 2.71 10.35 -2.32
CA MET A 144 4.16 10.12 -2.26
C MET A 144 4.86 10.68 -3.49
N ALA A 145 4.33 10.42 -4.68
CA ALA A 145 4.93 10.85 -5.94
C ALA A 145 4.95 12.38 -6.09
N GLU A 146 3.92 13.08 -5.62
CA GLU A 146 3.90 14.54 -5.55
C GLU A 146 5.13 15.06 -4.78
N VAL A 147 5.32 14.59 -3.55
CA VAL A 147 6.43 15.03 -2.68
C VAL A 147 7.81 14.60 -3.23
N LEU A 148 7.91 13.37 -3.72
CA LEU A 148 9.18 12.84 -4.24
C LEU A 148 9.61 13.54 -5.52
N SER A 149 8.68 13.87 -6.42
CA SER A 149 9.01 14.58 -7.66
C SER A 149 9.48 16.01 -7.40
N GLU A 150 8.96 16.66 -6.36
CA GLU A 150 9.44 17.98 -5.93
C GLU A 150 10.81 17.94 -5.26
N ALA A 151 11.05 16.93 -4.43
CA ALA A 151 12.32 16.79 -3.69
C ALA A 151 13.48 16.29 -4.57
N TYR A 152 13.19 15.53 -5.62
CA TYR A 152 14.18 14.92 -6.51
C TYR A 152 13.90 15.25 -8.00
N PRO A 153 13.89 16.53 -8.40
CA PRO A 153 13.44 16.94 -9.73
C PRO A 153 14.33 16.42 -10.88
N ASP A 154 15.59 16.11 -10.60
CA ASP A 154 16.59 15.66 -11.57
C ASP A 154 16.92 14.16 -11.46
N GLU A 155 16.19 13.42 -10.62
CA GLU A 155 16.39 11.99 -10.38
C GLU A 155 15.10 11.21 -10.58
N THR A 156 15.24 9.94 -10.99
CA THR A 156 14.12 9.01 -10.95
C THR A 156 14.13 8.26 -9.62
N VAL A 157 12.96 8.29 -8.93
CA VAL A 157 12.73 7.49 -7.72
C VAL A 157 11.84 6.30 -8.09
N TYR A 158 12.22 5.11 -7.62
CA TYR A 158 11.48 3.88 -7.88
C TYR A 158 10.68 3.44 -6.66
N ILE A 159 9.43 3.08 -6.85
CA ILE A 159 8.55 2.50 -5.83
C ILE A 159 8.28 1.04 -6.22
N LEU A 160 8.49 0.12 -5.28
CA LEU A 160 7.99 -1.24 -5.36
C LEU A 160 6.83 -1.37 -4.38
N LYS A 161 5.62 -1.57 -4.91
CA LYS A 161 4.39 -1.63 -4.12
C LYS A 161 3.84 -3.05 -4.13
N TYR A 162 3.81 -3.68 -2.94
CA TYR A 162 3.21 -4.99 -2.73
C TYR A 162 2.23 -4.94 -1.57
N THR A 163 0.96 -5.26 -1.82
CA THR A 163 -0.09 -5.11 -0.81
C THR A 163 -1.10 -6.25 -0.89
N MET A 164 -1.67 -6.60 0.28
CA MET A 164 -2.65 -7.67 0.43
C MET A 164 -3.81 -7.20 1.32
N SER A 165 -4.93 -6.84 0.70
CA SER A 165 -6.12 -6.31 1.38
C SER A 165 -6.78 -7.35 2.28
N GLY A 166 -7.09 -6.95 3.54
CA GLY A 166 -7.80 -7.82 4.47
C GLY A 166 -6.93 -8.88 5.19
N TYR A 167 -5.61 -8.90 4.95
CA TYR A 167 -4.72 -9.88 5.56
C TYR A 167 -3.95 -9.34 6.76
N SER A 168 -3.86 -10.15 7.82
CA SER A 168 -3.20 -9.79 9.07
C SER A 168 -1.68 -10.00 9.02
N LEU A 169 -0.97 -9.20 9.82
CA LEU A 169 0.46 -9.40 10.05
C LEU A 169 0.70 -10.75 10.74
N HIS A 170 -0.14 -11.10 11.75
CA HIS A 170 0.08 -12.27 12.60
C HIS A 170 -0.07 -13.61 11.87
N HIS A 171 -1.07 -13.75 11.00
CA HIS A 171 -1.41 -15.04 10.40
C HIS A 171 -0.94 -15.21 8.96
N HIS A 172 -0.66 -14.12 8.24
CA HIS A 172 -0.50 -14.18 6.78
C HIS A 172 0.81 -13.59 6.28
N TRP A 173 1.18 -12.37 6.70
CA TRP A 173 2.51 -11.84 6.44
C TRP A 173 3.57 -12.61 7.23
N LEU A 174 3.26 -12.87 8.49
CA LEU A 174 3.99 -13.86 9.28
C LEU A 174 3.07 -15.04 9.60
N CYS A 175 3.65 -16.17 9.96
CA CYS A 175 2.93 -17.32 10.49
C CYS A 175 3.57 -17.66 11.84
N ALA A 176 2.87 -17.37 12.93
CA ALA A 176 3.39 -17.54 14.29
C ALA A 176 4.79 -16.91 14.49
N GLY A 177 4.99 -15.70 13.98
CA GLY A 177 6.25 -14.95 14.10
C GLY A 177 7.35 -15.38 13.14
N GLN A 178 7.10 -16.34 12.24
CA GLN A 178 8.01 -16.74 11.16
C GLN A 178 7.57 -16.13 9.83
N ARG A 179 8.44 -16.08 8.82
CA ARG A 179 8.08 -15.65 7.46
C ARG A 179 6.86 -16.44 6.97
N GLY A 180 5.78 -15.73 6.61
CA GLY A 180 4.53 -16.32 6.13
C GLY A 180 4.43 -16.28 4.60
N SER A 181 3.36 -16.84 4.04
CA SER A 181 3.19 -16.93 2.59
C SER A 181 3.15 -15.58 1.88
N ILE A 182 2.52 -14.56 2.48
CA ILE A 182 2.49 -13.21 1.91
C ILE A 182 3.88 -12.58 1.96
N TYR A 183 4.64 -12.79 3.05
CA TYR A 183 6.02 -12.33 3.15
C TYR A 183 6.89 -12.93 2.05
N GLU A 184 6.82 -14.25 1.85
CA GLU A 184 7.59 -14.97 0.83
C GLU A 184 7.26 -14.45 -0.59
N ALA A 185 5.97 -14.26 -0.90
CA ALA A 185 5.55 -13.72 -2.18
C ALA A 185 5.97 -12.25 -2.37
N CYS A 186 5.85 -11.43 -1.34
CA CYS A 186 6.34 -10.05 -1.34
C CYS A 186 7.85 -9.99 -1.63
N MET A 187 8.64 -10.84 -0.96
CA MET A 187 10.09 -10.86 -1.17
C MET A 187 10.46 -11.38 -2.55
N ALA A 188 9.73 -12.37 -3.08
CA ALA A 188 9.92 -12.82 -4.46
C ALA A 188 9.68 -11.68 -5.46
N PHE A 189 8.59 -10.89 -5.29
CA PHE A 189 8.31 -9.71 -6.09
C PHE A 189 9.43 -8.67 -5.99
N VAL A 190 9.77 -8.26 -4.78
CA VAL A 190 10.76 -7.21 -4.52
C VAL A 190 12.13 -7.59 -5.09
N MET A 191 12.61 -8.80 -4.81
CA MET A 191 13.91 -9.27 -5.27
C MET A 191 13.98 -9.38 -6.80
N THR A 192 12.92 -9.92 -7.45
CA THR A 192 12.83 -10.01 -8.90
C THR A 192 13.04 -8.64 -9.55
N HIS A 193 12.42 -7.60 -9.02
CA HIS A 193 12.49 -6.27 -9.64
C HIS A 193 13.72 -5.45 -9.22
N LEU A 194 14.28 -5.68 -8.05
CA LEU A 194 15.61 -5.14 -7.68
C LEU A 194 16.70 -5.76 -8.56
N ASP A 195 16.65 -7.07 -8.78
CA ASP A 195 17.57 -7.77 -9.68
C ASP A 195 17.42 -7.31 -11.13
N ASN A 196 16.18 -7.04 -11.57
CA ASN A 196 15.94 -6.44 -12.90
C ASN A 196 16.60 -5.06 -13.04
N LEU A 197 16.43 -4.17 -12.06
CA LEU A 197 17.11 -2.86 -12.07
C LEU A 197 18.63 -3.04 -12.16
N ARG A 198 19.19 -3.92 -11.34
CA ARG A 198 20.64 -4.23 -11.32
C ARG A 198 21.13 -4.81 -12.65
N ALA A 199 20.38 -5.72 -13.25
CA ALA A 199 20.68 -6.30 -14.56
C ALA A 199 20.68 -5.28 -15.70
N ASN A 200 19.96 -4.17 -15.53
CA ASN A 200 19.93 -3.03 -16.45
C ASN A 200 20.97 -1.93 -16.12
N GLY A 201 21.97 -2.24 -15.31
CA GLY A 201 23.18 -1.43 -15.15
C GLY A 201 23.09 -0.34 -14.08
N VAL A 202 22.07 -0.36 -13.19
CA VAL A 202 22.01 0.58 -12.06
C VAL A 202 22.25 -0.13 -10.73
N ASP A 203 22.50 0.64 -9.67
CA ASP A 203 22.66 0.15 -8.31
C ASP A 203 21.43 0.52 -7.47
N PRO A 204 20.37 -0.33 -7.41
CA PRO A 204 19.18 -0.03 -6.66
C PRO A 204 19.44 -0.06 -5.15
N ARG A 205 19.07 1.02 -4.45
CA ARG A 205 19.26 1.19 -3.02
C ARG A 205 17.94 1.42 -2.32
N VAL A 206 17.51 0.44 -1.54
CA VAL A 206 16.31 0.53 -0.71
C VAL A 206 16.63 1.40 0.50
N GLY A 207 16.05 2.60 0.53
CA GLY A 207 16.24 3.56 1.62
C GLY A 207 15.14 3.49 2.67
N VAL A 208 13.91 3.17 2.26
CA VAL A 208 12.76 3.20 3.17
C VAL A 208 11.70 2.17 2.80
N ILE A 209 11.06 1.62 3.83
CA ILE A 209 9.86 0.80 3.77
C ILE A 209 8.73 1.63 4.39
N CYS A 210 7.69 1.93 3.62
CA CYS A 210 6.45 2.55 4.06
C CYS A 210 5.44 1.43 4.34
N TRP A 211 4.93 1.37 5.57
CA TRP A 211 4.02 0.32 6.04
C TRP A 211 2.67 0.88 6.47
N MET A 212 1.60 0.46 5.81
CA MET A 212 0.23 0.78 6.19
C MET A 212 -0.58 -0.50 6.33
N GLN A 213 -0.69 -1.01 7.54
CA GLN A 213 -1.37 -2.25 7.90
C GLN A 213 -1.67 -2.25 9.41
N GLY A 214 -2.61 -3.04 9.86
CA GLY A 214 -2.94 -3.25 11.27
C GLY A 214 -4.42 -3.48 11.49
N GLU A 215 -5.28 -3.05 10.58
CA GLU A 215 -6.74 -3.15 10.66
C GLU A 215 -7.19 -4.62 10.74
N SER A 216 -6.51 -5.52 10.02
CA SER A 216 -6.80 -6.96 10.05
C SER A 216 -6.25 -7.68 11.29
N ASP A 217 -5.54 -6.96 12.16
CA ASP A 217 -5.01 -7.47 13.42
C ASP A 217 -5.79 -6.95 14.65
N THR A 218 -6.96 -6.35 14.46
CA THR A 218 -7.75 -5.71 15.52
C THR A 218 -8.59 -6.67 16.40
N THR A 219 -8.30 -7.98 16.40
CA THR A 219 -8.78 -8.88 17.45
C THR A 219 -7.84 -8.87 18.65
N ASP A 220 -8.36 -9.09 19.87
CA ASP A 220 -7.56 -9.07 21.10
C ASP A 220 -6.32 -9.96 21.00
N PHE A 221 -6.46 -11.14 20.44
CA PHE A 221 -5.36 -12.08 20.27
C PHE A 221 -4.27 -11.53 19.34
N LYS A 222 -4.61 -11.11 18.13
CA LYS A 222 -3.64 -10.60 17.14
C LYS A 222 -3.01 -9.30 17.61
N ALA A 223 -3.81 -8.38 18.17
CA ALA A 223 -3.33 -7.11 18.71
C ALA A 223 -2.29 -7.30 19.83
N SER A 224 -2.46 -8.30 20.68
CA SER A 224 -1.50 -8.61 21.76
C SER A 224 -0.13 -9.09 21.25
N HIS A 225 -0.06 -9.61 20.02
CA HIS A 225 1.17 -10.09 19.36
C HIS A 225 1.74 -9.09 18.35
N TYR A 226 1.03 -7.99 18.08
CA TYR A 226 1.38 -7.09 16.98
C TYR A 226 2.79 -6.52 17.11
N TYR A 227 3.18 -6.07 18.30
CA TYR A 227 4.52 -5.53 18.56
C TYR A 227 5.65 -6.53 18.23
N ASP A 228 5.55 -7.74 18.74
CA ASP A 228 6.58 -8.77 18.54
C ASP A 228 6.65 -9.20 17.06
N ASN A 229 5.50 -9.31 16.42
CA ASN A 229 5.41 -9.59 14.99
C ASN A 229 6.03 -8.47 14.15
N GLN A 230 5.78 -7.21 14.48
CA GLN A 230 6.33 -6.08 13.74
C GLN A 230 7.86 -6.00 13.88
N VAL A 231 8.39 -6.27 15.07
CA VAL A 231 9.84 -6.38 15.29
C VAL A 231 10.44 -7.48 14.43
N ALA A 232 9.82 -8.67 14.41
CA ALA A 232 10.28 -9.79 13.58
C ALA A 232 10.19 -9.46 12.08
N PHE A 233 9.08 -8.89 11.64
CA PHE A 233 8.83 -8.53 10.24
C PHE A 233 9.86 -7.53 9.71
N ALA A 234 10.09 -6.43 10.44
CA ALA A 234 11.08 -5.44 10.06
C ALA A 234 12.52 -6.00 10.08
N SER A 235 12.82 -6.92 11.00
CA SER A 235 14.11 -7.60 11.05
C SER A 235 14.33 -8.49 9.84
N TYR A 236 13.33 -9.28 9.45
CA TYR A 236 13.39 -10.14 8.26
C TYR A 236 13.57 -9.32 6.99
N LEU A 237 12.80 -8.23 6.80
CA LEU A 237 12.94 -7.35 5.65
C LEU A 237 14.36 -6.76 5.54
N ARG A 238 14.93 -6.29 6.64
CA ARG A 238 16.30 -5.75 6.67
C ARG A 238 17.37 -6.80 6.43
N GLU A 239 17.18 -8.02 6.92
CA GLU A 239 18.06 -9.16 6.66
C GLU A 239 18.07 -9.52 5.18
N ASP A 240 16.88 -9.76 4.61
CA ASP A 240 16.72 -10.25 3.25
C ASP A 240 17.09 -9.19 2.19
N LEU A 241 16.95 -7.89 2.53
CA LEU A 241 17.29 -6.76 1.66
C LEU A 241 18.70 -6.19 1.91
N SER A 242 19.53 -6.84 2.73
CA SER A 242 20.83 -6.30 3.14
C SER A 242 21.77 -5.92 1.99
N ASP A 243 21.74 -6.68 0.88
CA ASP A 243 22.55 -6.43 -0.32
C ASP A 243 22.07 -5.20 -1.13
N TYR A 244 20.86 -4.73 -0.86
CA TYR A 244 20.23 -3.59 -1.51
C TYR A 244 20.05 -2.39 -0.57
N ALA A 245 20.52 -2.49 0.68
CA ALA A 245 20.36 -1.41 1.64
C ALA A 245 21.07 -0.14 1.18
N ALA A 246 20.42 1.01 1.35
CA ALA A 246 21.04 2.31 1.16
C ALA A 246 22.13 2.56 2.22
N GLU A 247 23.03 3.49 1.96
CA GLU A 247 23.98 3.97 2.96
C GLU A 247 23.19 4.57 4.14
N GLY A 248 23.47 4.12 5.34
CA GLY A 248 22.68 4.49 6.53
C GLY A 248 21.62 3.45 6.93
N GLY A 249 21.34 2.47 6.08
CA GLY A 249 20.42 1.38 6.36
C GLY A 249 19.03 1.58 5.74
N ILE A 250 18.10 0.65 6.06
CA ILE A 250 16.72 0.69 5.58
C ILE A 250 15.82 1.23 6.70
N HIS A 251 15.26 2.41 6.48
CA HIS A 251 14.28 3.00 7.39
C HIS A 251 12.93 2.32 7.26
N PHE A 252 12.19 2.24 8.36
CA PHE A 252 10.83 1.71 8.40
C PHE A 252 9.90 2.81 8.89
N VAL A 253 9.03 3.28 8.01
CA VAL A 253 8.04 4.33 8.28
C VAL A 253 6.67 3.68 8.41
N ASP A 254 6.10 3.76 9.59
CA ASP A 254 4.88 3.07 9.96
C ASP A 254 3.73 4.05 10.22
N ALA A 255 2.62 3.88 9.51
CA ALA A 255 1.40 4.65 9.71
C ALA A 255 0.50 4.00 10.76
N GLY A 256 0.01 4.78 11.71
CA GLY A 256 -1.06 4.35 12.63
C GLY A 256 -2.33 4.00 11.87
N ILE A 257 -3.11 3.05 12.38
CA ILE A 257 -4.45 2.75 11.85
C ILE A 257 -5.50 3.68 12.43
N SER A 258 -6.64 3.80 11.75
CA SER A 258 -7.75 4.65 12.13
C SER A 258 -8.46 4.19 13.42
N ASN A 259 -9.23 5.11 14.02
CA ASN A 259 -10.13 4.82 15.14
C ASN A 259 -11.55 4.49 14.68
N SER A 260 -11.68 3.89 13.52
CA SER A 260 -13.00 3.55 12.97
C SER A 260 -13.71 2.49 13.80
N PRO A 261 -15.04 2.37 13.66
CA PRO A 261 -15.78 1.25 14.22
C PRO A 261 -15.28 -0.13 13.75
N TYR A 262 -14.68 -0.19 12.55
CA TYR A 262 -14.05 -1.40 12.03
C TYR A 262 -12.82 -1.82 12.82
N CYS A 263 -12.05 -0.84 13.35
CA CYS A 263 -10.81 -1.07 14.11
C CYS A 263 -11.03 -1.13 15.63
N GLU A 264 -12.25 -0.83 16.11
CA GLU A 264 -12.61 -0.93 17.52
C GLU A 264 -12.74 -2.40 18.00
N PRO A 265 -12.40 -2.70 19.26
CA PRO A 265 -11.79 -1.80 20.26
C PRO A 265 -10.25 -1.84 20.24
N ALA A 266 -9.61 -2.55 19.32
CA ALA A 266 -8.19 -2.92 19.40
C ALA A 266 -7.22 -1.90 18.76
N TYR A 267 -7.70 -0.89 18.01
CA TYR A 267 -6.79 0.09 17.39
C TYR A 267 -5.82 0.77 18.37
N PRO A 268 -6.18 1.06 19.64
CA PRO A 268 -5.23 1.68 20.55
C PRO A 268 -4.04 0.77 20.88
N ALA A 269 -4.29 -0.56 20.96
CA ALA A 269 -3.24 -1.54 21.21
C ALA A 269 -2.30 -1.66 20.00
N ILE A 270 -2.85 -1.68 18.79
CA ILE A 270 -2.07 -1.70 17.54
C ILE A 270 -1.22 -0.44 17.43
N ASN A 271 -1.81 0.75 17.58
CA ASN A 271 -1.09 2.02 17.44
C ASN A 271 -0.01 2.18 18.53
N ALA A 272 -0.30 1.77 19.77
CA ALA A 272 0.71 1.74 20.83
C ALA A 272 1.87 0.76 20.55
N ALA A 273 1.60 -0.37 19.89
CA ALA A 273 2.64 -1.31 19.45
C ALA A 273 3.54 -0.70 18.39
N LYS A 274 2.98 0.02 17.40
CA LYS A 274 3.70 0.75 16.34
C LYS A 274 4.56 1.87 16.93
N GLU A 275 4.01 2.69 17.82
CA GLU A 275 4.74 3.75 18.50
C GLU A 275 5.90 3.17 19.35
N ARG A 276 5.65 2.09 20.10
CA ARG A 276 6.71 1.38 20.85
C ARG A 276 7.79 0.83 19.93
N PHE A 277 7.44 0.30 18.77
CA PHE A 277 8.39 -0.19 17.77
C PHE A 277 9.28 0.94 17.24
N SER A 278 8.72 2.13 16.98
CA SER A 278 9.51 3.28 16.52
C SER A 278 10.59 3.70 17.51
N ALA A 279 10.37 3.50 18.81
CA ALA A 279 11.35 3.84 19.85
C ALA A 279 12.55 2.86 19.94
N LEU A 280 12.52 1.72 19.24
CA LEU A 280 13.60 0.71 19.33
C LEU A 280 14.87 1.10 18.58
N SER A 281 14.75 1.91 17.54
CA SER A 281 15.86 2.23 16.65
C SER A 281 15.63 3.58 15.96
N PRO A 282 16.69 4.36 15.67
CA PRO A 282 16.57 5.56 14.84
C PRO A 282 16.16 5.27 13.39
N LEU A 283 16.19 4.00 12.97
CA LEU A 283 15.71 3.57 11.66
C LEU A 283 14.20 3.27 11.66
N ASN A 284 13.51 3.36 12.79
CA ASN A 284 12.08 3.11 12.89
C ASN A 284 11.34 4.44 13.14
N HIS A 285 10.30 4.68 12.40
CA HIS A 285 9.50 5.90 12.48
C HIS A 285 8.02 5.55 12.56
N TYR A 286 7.26 6.38 13.23
CA TYR A 286 5.82 6.23 13.37
C TYR A 286 5.14 7.59 13.24
N PHE A 287 3.97 7.61 12.62
CA PHE A 287 3.07 8.75 12.68
C PHE A 287 1.62 8.30 12.93
N SER A 288 0.90 9.11 13.71
CA SER A 288 -0.48 8.84 14.05
C SER A 288 -1.41 9.48 13.03
N THR A 289 -2.14 8.67 12.28
CA THR A 289 -3.18 9.16 11.35
C THR A 289 -4.35 9.83 12.09
N ILE A 290 -4.60 9.39 13.34
CA ILE A 290 -5.63 9.98 14.21
C ILE A 290 -5.22 11.41 14.62
N ASP A 291 -3.97 11.62 15.04
CA ASP A 291 -3.48 12.95 15.47
C ASP A 291 -3.40 13.92 14.27
N LEU A 292 -3.18 13.38 13.06
CA LEU A 292 -3.25 14.15 11.82
C LEU A 292 -4.70 14.46 11.38
N GLY A 293 -5.69 13.90 12.07
CA GLY A 293 -7.10 14.16 11.79
C GLY A 293 -7.64 13.44 10.57
N PHE A 294 -7.05 12.31 10.18
CA PHE A 294 -7.52 11.54 9.04
C PHE A 294 -8.90 10.95 9.31
N THR A 295 -9.75 11.01 8.31
CA THR A 295 -11.14 10.57 8.38
C THR A 295 -11.42 9.42 7.42
N ILE A 296 -12.44 8.62 7.78
CA ILE A 296 -12.90 7.43 7.07
C ILE A 296 -14.44 7.36 7.03
N HIS A 297 -15.11 8.45 7.32
CA HIS A 297 -16.57 8.45 7.55
C HIS A 297 -17.34 9.45 6.69
N LYS A 298 -16.71 10.01 5.69
CA LYS A 298 -17.33 11.01 4.79
C LYS A 298 -17.66 10.44 3.41
N GLU A 299 -16.96 9.41 3.00
CA GLU A 299 -17.05 8.86 1.64
C GLU A 299 -17.38 7.36 1.65
N PRO A 300 -18.40 6.90 0.85
CA PRO A 300 -19.42 7.72 0.16
C PRO A 300 -20.32 8.50 1.10
N GLU A 301 -20.80 9.66 0.67
CA GLU A 301 -21.76 10.46 1.46
C GLU A 301 -23.02 9.64 1.76
N GLY A 302 -23.38 9.54 3.04
CA GLY A 302 -24.58 8.83 3.52
C GLY A 302 -24.40 7.33 3.75
N ASP A 303 -23.36 6.70 3.21
CA ASP A 303 -23.01 5.28 3.44
C ASP A 303 -21.48 5.10 3.46
N PRO A 304 -20.78 5.63 4.46
CA PRO A 304 -19.32 5.66 4.50
C PRO A 304 -18.69 4.27 4.50
N ASP A 305 -17.57 4.16 3.82
CA ASP A 305 -16.69 3.00 3.92
C ASP A 305 -15.84 3.13 5.19
N TRP A 306 -16.24 2.43 6.25
CA TRP A 306 -15.55 2.49 7.55
C TRP A 306 -14.19 1.77 7.58
N GLY A 307 -13.76 1.16 6.50
CA GLY A 307 -12.48 0.47 6.38
C GLY A 307 -11.38 1.30 5.76
N HIS A 308 -11.73 2.31 4.94
CA HIS A 308 -10.76 3.01 4.10
C HIS A 308 -10.79 4.53 4.33
N TYR A 309 -9.64 5.19 4.16
CA TYR A 309 -9.54 6.63 4.32
C TYR A 309 -10.34 7.38 3.26
N ASP A 310 -10.97 8.50 3.67
CA ASP A 310 -11.55 9.46 2.75
C ASP A 310 -10.47 9.97 1.77
N SER A 311 -10.83 10.28 0.55
CA SER A 311 -9.90 10.52 -0.57
C SER A 311 -8.82 11.57 -0.29
N VAL A 312 -9.18 12.68 0.37
CA VAL A 312 -8.19 13.71 0.75
C VAL A 312 -7.22 13.19 1.81
N CYS A 313 -7.70 12.35 2.72
CA CYS A 313 -6.84 11.75 3.76
C CYS A 313 -5.91 10.68 3.19
N GLU A 314 -6.36 9.92 2.19
CA GLU A 314 -5.52 8.97 1.46
C GLU A 314 -4.38 9.67 0.71
N LEU A 315 -4.70 10.77 0.02
CA LEU A 315 -3.68 11.61 -0.62
C LEU A 315 -2.68 12.15 0.40
N GLU A 316 -3.16 12.63 1.55
CA GLU A 316 -2.28 13.15 2.61
C GLU A 316 -1.48 12.04 3.30
N LEU A 317 -2.01 10.82 3.43
CA LEU A 317 -1.25 9.64 3.86
C LEU A 317 -0.01 9.44 2.99
N GLY A 318 -0.19 9.50 1.68
CA GLY A 318 0.90 9.46 0.71
C GLY A 318 1.91 10.60 0.90
N ARG A 319 1.44 11.82 1.07
CA ARG A 319 2.31 12.99 1.31
C ARG A 319 3.12 12.86 2.60
N VAL A 320 2.54 12.30 3.67
CA VAL A 320 3.28 12.04 4.92
C VAL A 320 4.36 11.00 4.68
N PHE A 321 4.05 9.89 4.03
CA PHE A 321 5.06 8.90 3.64
C PHE A 321 6.17 9.51 2.77
N GLY A 322 5.80 10.32 1.77
CA GLY A 322 6.74 11.00 0.90
C GLY A 322 7.68 11.94 1.68
N ARG A 323 7.16 12.80 2.56
CA ARG A 323 7.98 13.71 3.38
C ARG A 323 8.95 12.95 4.29
N MET A 324 8.46 11.90 4.96
CA MET A 324 9.33 11.08 5.81
C MET A 324 10.39 10.33 5.00
N ALA A 325 10.03 9.83 3.81
CA ALA A 325 11.00 9.20 2.91
C ALA A 325 12.09 10.19 2.46
N VAL A 326 11.72 11.42 2.09
CA VAL A 326 12.67 12.49 1.75
C VAL A 326 13.60 12.80 2.92
N GLU A 327 13.05 12.97 4.13
CA GLU A 327 13.82 13.25 5.35
C GLU A 327 14.89 12.16 5.61
N VAL A 328 14.49 10.89 5.57
CA VAL A 328 15.41 9.78 5.90
C VAL A 328 16.37 9.41 4.76
N MET A 329 16.04 9.72 3.52
CA MET A 329 16.93 9.51 2.36
C MET A 329 17.84 10.70 2.06
N GLY A 330 17.79 11.75 2.89
CA GLY A 330 18.68 12.92 2.77
C GLY A 330 18.32 13.86 1.63
N GLY A 331 17.04 14.02 1.34
CA GLY A 331 16.52 15.10 0.48
C GLY A 331 16.60 16.46 1.19
N GLU A 332 16.84 17.54 0.41
CA GLU A 332 16.82 18.92 0.91
C GLU A 332 15.37 19.44 0.99
#